data_4814f9cdc4c21c3323ebfb158edb3dfb
#
_entry.id   4814f9cdc4c21c3323ebfb158edb3dfb
#
_cell.length_a   1.000
_cell.length_b   1.000
_cell.length_c   1.000
_cell.angle_alpha   90.00
_cell.angle_beta   90.00
_cell.angle_gamma   90.00
#
_symmetry.space_group_name_H-M   'P 1'
#
loop_
_entity.id
_entity.type
_entity.pdbx_description
1 polymer ?
#
loop_
_entity_poly.entity_id
_entity_poly.type
_entity_poly.pdbx_seq_one_letter_code
_entity_poly.pdbx_strand_id
1 'polypeptide(L)'
;MRSTVKITTCGIFSALGTVLLLGTNIPIFLYTVPAIVGILFLIPCLELGAKWAFLCYGVTSVLGLILPTEREALVMYIGLLGFYPIVKILIERLKSRIAGTVLKTLLFNAALVGCFFVIIKVLGLNVLQNERFSATVMAVGILLIGNLAFIVYDIALTRGINLYFIKFRRSVRRALRMKNEL
;
A
#
# COMPACT_ATOMS: atom_id res chain seq x y z
N MET A 1 21.55 6.75 13.39
CA MET A 1 20.37 7.60 13.63
C MET A 1 19.84 7.33 15.03
N ARG A 2 19.50 8.36 15.83
CA ARG A 2 18.97 8.18 17.20
C ARG A 2 17.58 7.51 17.14
N SER A 3 17.28 6.58 18.04
CA SER A 3 15.99 5.88 18.09
C SER A 3 14.80 6.84 18.15
N THR A 4 14.93 7.95 18.87
CA THR A 4 13.90 8.98 18.98
C THR A 4 13.46 9.52 17.62
N VAL A 5 14.40 9.82 16.70
CA VAL A 5 14.06 10.35 15.37
C VAL A 5 13.27 9.32 14.55
N LYS A 6 13.62 8.03 14.66
CA LYS A 6 12.90 6.96 13.96
C LYS A 6 11.46 6.84 14.45
N ILE A 7 11.26 6.87 15.77
CA ILE A 7 9.93 6.78 16.40
C ILE A 7 9.07 7.99 16.01
N THR A 8 9.63 9.20 16.12
CA THR A 8 8.92 10.43 15.74
C THR A 8 8.52 10.43 14.27
N THR A 9 9.44 10.02 13.38
CA THR A 9 9.13 9.92 11.94
C THR A 9 8.02 8.91 11.70
N CYS A 10 8.11 7.73 12.31
CA CYS A 10 7.07 6.72 12.18
C CYS A 10 5.71 7.24 12.67
N GLY A 11 5.67 7.93 13.82
CA GLY A 11 4.46 8.55 14.33
C GLY A 11 3.83 9.56 13.36
N ILE A 12 4.64 10.44 12.78
CA ILE A 12 4.18 11.43 11.80
C ILE A 12 3.61 10.75 10.56
N PHE A 13 4.32 9.78 9.98
CA PHE A 13 3.85 9.07 8.78
C PHE A 13 2.61 8.23 9.06
N SER A 14 2.51 7.58 10.23
CA SER A 14 1.32 6.84 10.63
C SER A 14 0.12 7.76 10.83
N ALA A 15 0.30 8.91 11.47
CA ALA A 15 -0.75 9.90 11.65
C ALA A 15 -1.26 10.44 10.29
N LEU A 16 -0.34 10.81 9.38
CA LEU A 16 -0.69 11.25 8.04
C LEU A 16 -1.43 10.15 7.27
N GLY A 17 -0.94 8.92 7.32
CA GLY A 17 -1.59 7.78 6.67
C GLY A 17 -3.00 7.54 7.19
N THR A 18 -3.19 7.64 8.52
CA THR A 18 -4.50 7.48 9.15
C THR A 18 -5.48 8.59 8.76
N VAL A 19 -5.03 9.85 8.78
CA VAL A 19 -5.85 11.00 8.35
C VAL A 19 -6.26 10.86 6.88
N LEU A 20 -5.34 10.43 6.02
CA LEU A 20 -5.66 10.15 4.62
C LEU A 20 -6.70 9.06 4.48
N LEU A 21 -6.60 7.95 5.26
CA LEU A 21 -7.59 6.87 5.21
C LEU A 21 -9.01 7.32 5.55
N LEU A 22 -9.21 8.36 6.34
CA LEU A 22 -10.54 8.93 6.56
C LEU A 22 -11.16 9.49 5.26
N GLY A 23 -10.35 9.85 4.28
CA GLY A 23 -10.80 10.28 2.96
C GLY A 23 -11.48 9.17 2.15
N THR A 24 -11.36 7.90 2.55
CA THR A 24 -12.02 6.76 1.87
C THR A 24 -13.53 6.77 2.02
N ASN A 25 -14.08 7.55 2.95
CA ASN A 25 -15.53 7.75 3.07
C ASN A 25 -16.16 8.46 1.86
N ILE A 26 -15.34 9.05 0.99
CA ILE A 26 -15.77 9.60 -0.30
C ILE A 26 -15.60 8.50 -1.37
N PRO A 27 -16.67 8.04 -2.07
CA PRO A 27 -16.62 6.87 -2.95
C PRO A 27 -15.56 6.93 -4.05
N ILE A 28 -15.29 8.11 -4.59
CA ILE A 28 -14.26 8.32 -5.63
C ILE A 28 -12.85 7.96 -5.12
N PHE A 29 -12.61 8.07 -3.82
CA PHE A 29 -11.30 7.86 -3.19
C PHE A 29 -11.13 6.48 -2.57
N LEU A 30 -12.10 5.59 -2.71
CA LEU A 30 -12.17 4.28 -2.07
C LEU A 30 -10.86 3.46 -2.21
N TYR A 31 -10.33 3.37 -3.43
CA TYR A 31 -9.10 2.62 -3.71
C TYR A 31 -7.87 3.53 -3.92
N THR A 32 -8.11 4.78 -4.31
CA THR A 32 -7.03 5.73 -4.59
C THR A 32 -6.29 6.14 -3.32
N VAL A 33 -7.03 6.42 -2.24
CA VAL A 33 -6.42 6.83 -0.96
C VAL A 33 -5.58 5.71 -0.34
N PRO A 34 -6.05 4.46 -0.22
CA PRO A 34 -5.20 3.35 0.24
C PRO A 34 -3.91 3.19 -0.57
N ALA A 35 -3.96 3.39 -1.90
CA ALA A 35 -2.78 3.35 -2.74
C ALA A 35 -1.80 4.50 -2.44
N ILE A 36 -2.31 5.72 -2.24
CA ILE A 36 -1.50 6.89 -1.87
C ILE A 36 -0.84 6.68 -0.51
N VAL A 37 -1.55 6.13 0.48
CA VAL A 37 -0.99 5.82 1.81
C VAL A 37 0.12 4.78 1.68
N GLY A 38 -0.04 3.77 0.82
CA GLY A 38 1.01 2.83 0.50
C GLY A 38 2.26 3.51 -0.08
N ILE A 39 2.09 4.43 -1.03
CA ILE A 39 3.18 5.23 -1.60
C ILE A 39 3.86 6.10 -0.54
N LEU A 40 3.10 6.68 0.39
CA LEU A 40 3.64 7.48 1.48
C LEU A 40 4.65 6.69 2.33
N PHE A 41 4.40 5.39 2.55
CA PHE A 41 5.28 4.53 3.34
C PHE A 41 6.56 4.09 2.62
N LEU A 42 6.73 4.42 1.34
CA LEU A 42 8.03 4.31 0.68
C LEU A 42 9.10 5.18 1.36
N ILE A 43 8.73 6.36 1.86
CA ILE A 43 9.68 7.29 2.48
C ILE A 43 10.32 6.66 3.73
N PRO A 44 9.57 6.25 4.77
CA PRO A 44 10.16 5.56 5.90
C PRO A 44 10.84 4.23 5.51
N CYS A 45 10.38 3.54 4.47
CA CYS A 45 11.02 2.32 4.00
C CYS A 45 12.42 2.58 3.43
N LEU A 46 12.60 3.64 2.65
CA LEU A 46 13.86 4.00 2.01
C LEU A 46 14.85 4.63 2.99
N GLU A 47 14.39 5.42 3.96
CA GLU A 47 15.28 6.16 4.88
C GLU A 47 15.51 5.44 6.22
N LEU A 48 14.51 4.74 6.75
CA LEU A 48 14.58 4.05 8.05
C LEU A 48 14.73 2.54 7.92
N GLY A 49 14.35 2.00 6.76
CA GLY A 49 14.34 0.57 6.46
C GLY A 49 12.97 -0.08 6.62
N ALA A 50 12.85 -1.29 6.03
CA ALA A 50 11.58 -2.01 5.92
C ALA A 50 10.90 -2.28 7.28
N LYS A 51 11.67 -2.56 8.34
CA LYS A 51 11.10 -2.82 9.68
C LYS A 51 10.28 -1.62 10.20
N TRP A 52 10.77 -0.41 10.03
CA TRP A 52 10.09 0.82 10.45
C TRP A 52 8.89 1.13 9.56
N ALA A 53 8.99 0.85 8.26
CA ALA A 53 7.86 0.99 7.35
C ALA A 53 6.72 0.03 7.68
N PHE A 54 7.03 -1.24 8.01
CA PHE A 54 6.03 -2.20 8.49
C PHE A 54 5.40 -1.78 9.81
N LEU A 55 6.16 -1.12 10.69
CA LEU A 55 5.62 -0.57 11.93
C LEU A 55 4.63 0.57 11.63
N CYS A 56 5.00 1.50 10.73
CA CYS A 56 4.08 2.56 10.29
C CYS A 56 2.80 1.97 9.67
N TYR A 57 2.93 0.98 8.78
CA TYR A 57 1.81 0.27 8.18
C TYR A 57 0.92 -0.39 9.24
N GLY A 58 1.50 -1.11 10.21
CA GLY A 58 0.76 -1.78 11.28
C GLY A 58 -0.02 -0.80 12.17
N VAL A 59 0.63 0.30 12.58
CA VAL A 59 -0.02 1.35 13.38
C VAL A 59 -1.20 1.96 12.61
N THR A 60 -1.01 2.30 11.35
CA THR A 60 -2.09 2.85 10.51
C THR A 60 -3.22 1.85 10.29
N SER A 61 -2.91 0.56 10.15
CA SER A 61 -3.91 -0.51 10.03
C SER A 61 -4.77 -0.60 11.29
N VAL A 62 -4.14 -0.60 12.47
CA VAL A 62 -4.86 -0.66 13.75
C VAL A 62 -5.72 0.60 13.96
N LEU A 63 -5.18 1.77 13.69
CA LEU A 63 -5.95 3.02 13.80
C LEU A 63 -7.11 3.06 12.78
N GLY A 64 -6.91 2.57 11.57
CA GLY A 64 -7.96 2.45 10.56
C GLY A 64 -9.10 1.52 10.96
N LEU A 65 -8.82 0.45 11.75
CA LEU A 65 -9.85 -0.44 12.29
C LEU A 65 -10.71 0.25 13.37
N ILE A 66 -10.12 1.17 14.12
CA ILE A 66 -10.81 1.87 15.22
C ILE A 66 -11.61 3.07 14.69
N LEU A 67 -11.07 3.77 13.69
CA LEU A 67 -11.68 4.98 13.14
C LEU A 67 -12.79 4.65 12.12
N PRO A 68 -13.71 5.58 11.87
CA PRO A 68 -14.80 5.40 10.91
C PRO A 68 -14.30 5.52 9.47
N THR A 69 -13.50 4.56 9.03
CA THR A 69 -13.04 4.40 7.65
C THR A 69 -13.94 3.41 6.91
N GLU A 70 -14.01 3.55 5.58
CA GLU A 70 -14.74 2.59 4.76
C GLU A 70 -14.12 1.20 4.86
N ARG A 71 -14.92 0.19 5.23
CA ARG A 71 -14.44 -1.16 5.57
C ARG A 71 -13.79 -1.86 4.37
N GLU A 72 -14.37 -1.69 3.19
CA GLU A 72 -13.84 -2.26 1.95
C GLU A 72 -12.45 -1.67 1.63
N ALA A 73 -12.31 -0.34 1.68
CA ALA A 73 -11.05 0.34 1.48
C ALA A 73 -9.98 -0.09 2.48
N LEU A 74 -10.38 -0.28 3.75
CA LEU A 74 -9.48 -0.73 4.80
C LEU A 74 -8.98 -2.16 4.57
N VAL A 75 -9.85 -3.08 4.14
CA VAL A 75 -9.45 -4.44 3.77
C VAL A 75 -8.47 -4.42 2.60
N MET A 76 -8.72 -3.59 1.57
CA MET A 76 -7.79 -3.44 0.44
C MET A 76 -6.47 -2.79 0.86
N TYR A 77 -6.49 -1.84 1.79
CA TYR A 77 -5.28 -1.27 2.36
C TYR A 77 -4.45 -2.32 3.10
N ILE A 78 -5.07 -3.02 4.06
CA ILE A 78 -4.40 -4.03 4.88
C ILE A 78 -3.93 -5.22 4.03
N GLY A 79 -4.79 -5.73 3.15
CA GLY A 79 -4.49 -6.95 2.40
C GLY A 79 -3.59 -6.75 1.19
N LEU A 80 -3.48 -5.53 0.65
CA LEU A 80 -2.80 -5.31 -0.61
C LEU A 80 -2.02 -4.00 -0.67
N LEU A 81 -2.71 -2.86 -0.71
CA LEU A 81 -2.14 -1.58 -1.12
C LEU A 81 -1.15 -0.99 -0.10
N GLY A 82 -1.33 -1.26 1.19
CA GLY A 82 -0.49 -0.71 2.25
C GLY A 82 0.86 -1.42 2.40
N PHE A 83 0.88 -2.76 2.35
CA PHE A 83 2.13 -3.50 2.54
C PHE A 83 2.92 -3.71 1.24
N TYR A 84 2.24 -3.74 0.08
CA TYR A 84 2.88 -4.05 -1.20
C TYR A 84 4.09 -3.15 -1.52
N PRO A 85 4.05 -1.82 -1.33
CA PRO A 85 5.20 -0.95 -1.61
C PRO A 85 6.45 -1.32 -0.82
N ILE A 86 6.28 -1.79 0.42
CA ILE A 86 7.39 -2.22 1.29
C ILE A 86 7.97 -3.53 0.78
N VAL A 87 7.11 -4.49 0.47
CA VAL A 87 7.50 -5.80 -0.06
C VAL A 87 8.13 -5.67 -1.44
N LYS A 88 7.62 -4.78 -2.30
CA LYS A 88 8.22 -4.47 -3.61
C LYS A 88 9.69 -4.12 -3.49
N ILE A 89 10.05 -3.20 -2.57
CA ILE A 89 11.47 -2.81 -2.35
C ILE A 89 12.31 -4.02 -1.93
N LEU A 90 11.76 -4.94 -1.14
CA LEU A 90 12.47 -6.16 -0.73
C LEU A 90 12.64 -7.14 -1.91
N ILE A 91 11.59 -7.33 -2.71
CA ILE A 91 11.63 -8.21 -3.89
C ILE A 91 12.61 -7.65 -4.95
N GLU A 92 12.65 -6.35 -5.17
CA GLU A 92 13.54 -5.71 -6.15
C GLU A 92 15.03 -5.80 -5.78
N ARG A 93 15.36 -6.23 -4.56
CA ARG A 93 16.73 -6.59 -4.17
C ARG A 93 17.17 -7.97 -4.67
N LEU A 94 16.25 -8.79 -5.19
CA LEU A 94 16.59 -10.09 -5.78
C LEU A 94 17.37 -9.91 -7.08
N LYS A 95 18.38 -10.76 -7.28
CA LYS A 95 19.26 -10.71 -8.47
C LYS A 95 18.52 -10.97 -9.79
N SER A 96 17.45 -11.76 -9.77
CA SER A 96 16.68 -12.15 -10.96
C SER A 96 15.47 -11.25 -11.15
N ARG A 97 15.45 -10.49 -12.24
CA ARG A 97 14.31 -9.64 -12.62
C ARG A 97 13.05 -10.45 -12.92
N ILE A 98 13.19 -11.60 -13.59
CA ILE A 98 12.05 -12.46 -13.94
C ILE A 98 11.42 -13.03 -12.67
N ALA A 99 12.23 -13.61 -11.77
CA ALA A 99 11.74 -14.13 -10.50
C ALA A 99 11.05 -13.04 -9.67
N GLY A 100 11.59 -11.82 -9.65
CA GLY A 100 10.98 -10.68 -8.97
C GLY A 100 9.61 -10.32 -9.55
N THR A 101 9.46 -10.28 -10.87
CA THR A 101 8.16 -9.98 -11.52
C THR A 101 7.14 -11.07 -11.24
N VAL A 102 7.51 -12.34 -11.39
CA VAL A 102 6.63 -13.48 -11.10
C VAL A 102 6.17 -13.46 -9.65
N LEU A 103 7.10 -13.24 -8.71
CA LEU A 103 6.78 -13.19 -7.29
C LEU A 103 5.83 -12.02 -6.94
N LYS A 104 6.04 -10.83 -7.52
CA LYS A 104 5.15 -9.68 -7.35
C LYS A 104 3.73 -9.97 -7.85
N THR A 105 3.61 -10.54 -9.04
CA THR A 105 2.30 -10.89 -9.64
C THR A 105 1.58 -11.98 -8.83
N LEU A 106 2.30 -13.02 -8.41
CA LEU A 106 1.74 -14.08 -7.56
C LEU A 106 1.23 -13.52 -6.23
N LEU A 107 2.05 -12.73 -5.55
CA LEU A 107 1.70 -12.12 -4.28
C LEU A 107 0.49 -11.19 -4.43
N PHE A 108 0.44 -10.39 -5.49
CA PHE A 108 -0.69 -9.52 -5.77
C PHE A 108 -1.99 -10.31 -5.98
N ASN A 109 -1.98 -11.33 -6.84
CA ASN A 109 -3.18 -12.13 -7.11
C ASN A 109 -3.64 -12.89 -5.86
N ALA A 110 -2.72 -13.47 -5.08
CA ALA A 110 -3.06 -14.13 -3.82
C ALA A 110 -3.70 -13.13 -2.82
N ALA A 111 -3.12 -11.95 -2.67
CA ALA A 111 -3.65 -10.91 -1.80
C ALA A 111 -5.01 -10.38 -2.29
N LEU A 112 -5.18 -10.18 -3.60
CA LEU A 112 -6.44 -9.74 -4.20
C LEU A 112 -7.57 -10.75 -3.92
N VAL A 113 -7.33 -12.04 -4.17
CA VAL A 113 -8.30 -13.10 -3.88
C VAL A 113 -8.61 -13.15 -2.39
N GLY A 114 -7.60 -13.04 -1.52
CA GLY A 114 -7.78 -12.98 -0.06
C GLY A 114 -8.64 -11.80 0.38
N CYS A 115 -8.41 -10.60 -0.16
CA CYS A 115 -9.21 -9.41 0.12
C CYS A 115 -10.67 -9.61 -0.29
N PHE A 116 -10.92 -10.12 -1.50
CA PHE A 116 -12.28 -10.40 -1.95
C PHE A 116 -12.97 -11.46 -1.09
N PHE A 117 -12.25 -12.51 -0.67
CA PHE A 117 -12.80 -13.49 0.25
C PHE A 117 -13.25 -12.85 1.58
N VAL A 118 -12.43 -11.97 2.15
CA VAL A 118 -12.75 -11.22 3.38
C VAL A 118 -13.95 -10.29 3.16
N ILE A 119 -13.98 -9.53 2.06
CA ILE A 119 -15.06 -8.60 1.74
C ILE A 119 -16.39 -9.34 1.61
N ILE A 120 -16.43 -10.46 0.92
CA ILE A 120 -17.67 -11.23 0.70
C ILE A 120 -18.09 -11.98 1.95
N LYS A 121 -17.17 -12.70 2.61
CA LYS A 121 -17.49 -13.61 3.73
C LYS A 121 -17.57 -12.92 5.09
N VAL A 122 -16.72 -11.94 5.34
CA VAL A 122 -16.65 -11.26 6.65
C VAL A 122 -17.51 -10.00 6.66
N LEU A 123 -17.44 -9.19 5.62
CA LEU A 123 -18.23 -7.96 5.53
C LEU A 123 -19.65 -8.18 4.95
N GLY A 124 -19.92 -9.36 4.39
CA GLY A 124 -21.23 -9.68 3.79
C GLY A 124 -21.57 -8.85 2.54
N LEU A 125 -20.59 -8.18 1.94
CA LEU A 125 -20.81 -7.38 0.75
C LEU A 125 -20.87 -8.28 -0.48
N ASN A 126 -22.05 -8.35 -1.10
CA ASN A 126 -22.31 -9.19 -2.27
C ASN A 126 -21.78 -8.55 -3.57
N VAL A 127 -20.46 -8.39 -3.67
CA VAL A 127 -19.80 -7.79 -4.85
C VAL A 127 -20.03 -8.61 -6.13
N LEU A 128 -20.31 -9.92 -5.99
CA LEU A 128 -20.51 -10.84 -7.12
C LEU A 128 -21.97 -11.05 -7.51
N GLN A 129 -22.94 -10.44 -6.80
CA GLN A 129 -24.35 -10.56 -7.12
C GLN A 129 -24.81 -9.38 -7.98
N ASN A 130 -24.64 -9.53 -9.29
CA ASN A 130 -25.31 -8.66 -10.25
C ASN A 130 -26.24 -9.51 -11.09
N GLU A 131 -27.53 -9.15 -11.17
CA GLU A 131 -28.54 -9.88 -11.91
C GLU A 131 -28.22 -10.06 -13.41
N ARG A 132 -27.34 -9.23 -13.97
CA ARG A 132 -26.98 -9.24 -15.39
C ARG A 132 -25.82 -10.17 -15.75
N PHE A 133 -24.97 -10.56 -14.79
CA PHE A 133 -23.76 -11.34 -15.07
C PHE A 133 -23.61 -12.52 -14.12
N SER A 134 -23.17 -13.66 -14.66
CA SER A 134 -22.77 -14.81 -13.85
C SER A 134 -21.63 -14.43 -12.90
N ALA A 135 -21.65 -14.96 -11.67
CA ALA A 135 -20.59 -14.74 -10.67
C ALA A 135 -19.19 -15.04 -11.21
N THR A 136 -19.06 -16.02 -12.10
CA THR A 136 -17.80 -16.38 -12.75
C THR A 136 -17.29 -15.26 -13.67
N VAL A 137 -18.18 -14.67 -14.48
CA VAL A 137 -17.81 -13.56 -15.39
C VAL A 137 -17.37 -12.34 -14.59
N MET A 138 -18.07 -12.04 -13.49
CA MET A 138 -17.68 -10.93 -12.61
C MET A 138 -16.33 -11.20 -11.94
N ALA A 139 -16.08 -12.40 -11.43
CA ALA A 139 -14.81 -12.76 -10.81
C ALA A 139 -13.63 -12.62 -11.79
N VAL A 140 -13.80 -13.10 -13.04
CA VAL A 140 -12.78 -12.95 -14.09
C VAL A 140 -12.57 -11.48 -14.45
N GLY A 141 -13.64 -10.69 -14.58
CA GLY A 141 -13.56 -9.26 -14.84
C GLY A 141 -12.78 -8.50 -13.74
N ILE A 142 -13.08 -8.79 -12.49
CA ILE A 142 -12.35 -8.21 -11.32
C ILE A 142 -10.87 -8.57 -11.35
N LEU A 143 -10.54 -9.83 -11.66
CA LEU A 143 -9.13 -10.25 -11.76
C LEU A 143 -8.41 -9.54 -12.91
N LEU A 144 -9.03 -9.39 -14.07
CA LEU A 144 -8.43 -8.71 -15.22
C LEU A 144 -8.20 -7.22 -14.92
N ILE A 145 -9.22 -6.52 -14.43
CA ILE A 145 -9.14 -5.10 -14.06
C ILE A 145 -8.13 -4.91 -12.91
N GLY A 146 -8.15 -5.79 -11.91
CA GLY A 146 -7.21 -5.78 -10.80
C GLY A 146 -5.77 -5.92 -11.26
N ASN A 147 -5.47 -6.85 -12.17
CA ASN A 147 -4.12 -7.00 -12.72
C ASN A 147 -3.68 -5.79 -13.56
N LEU A 148 -4.60 -5.18 -14.33
CA LEU A 148 -4.29 -3.93 -15.03
C LEU A 148 -3.97 -2.78 -14.06
N ALA A 149 -4.79 -2.62 -13.04
CA ALA A 149 -4.57 -1.63 -11.97
C ALA A 149 -3.24 -1.89 -11.23
N PHE A 150 -2.90 -3.17 -11.01
CA PHE A 150 -1.62 -3.55 -10.41
C PHE A 150 -0.42 -3.11 -11.25
N ILE A 151 -0.45 -3.33 -12.56
CA ILE A 151 0.64 -2.91 -13.45
C ILE A 151 0.84 -1.39 -13.36
N VAL A 152 -0.26 -0.63 -13.41
CA VAL A 152 -0.23 0.84 -13.27
C VAL A 152 0.33 1.24 -11.91
N TYR A 153 -0.11 0.58 -10.84
CA TYR A 153 0.37 0.84 -9.48
C TYR A 153 1.86 0.51 -9.32
N ASP A 154 2.32 -0.63 -9.85
CA ASP A 154 3.74 -1.02 -9.79
C ASP A 154 4.64 -0.02 -10.55
N ILE A 155 4.20 0.46 -11.72
CA ILE A 155 4.90 1.51 -12.47
C ILE A 155 4.90 2.83 -11.68
N ALA A 156 3.77 3.22 -11.09
CA ALA A 156 3.66 4.44 -10.28
C ALA A 156 4.62 4.41 -9.10
N LEU A 157 4.70 3.27 -8.39
CA LEU A 157 5.65 3.07 -7.30
C LEU A 157 7.10 3.20 -7.76
N THR A 158 7.46 2.59 -8.89
CA THR A 158 8.83 2.67 -9.44
C THR A 158 9.18 4.11 -9.80
N ARG A 159 8.26 4.82 -10.45
CA ARG A 159 8.45 6.24 -10.76
C ARG A 159 8.49 7.12 -9.51
N GLY A 160 7.66 6.81 -8.51
CA GLY A 160 7.66 7.49 -7.21
C GLY A 160 8.99 7.35 -6.47
N ILE A 161 9.57 6.15 -6.45
CA ILE A 161 10.89 5.89 -5.88
C ILE A 161 11.96 6.73 -6.60
N ASN A 162 11.96 6.74 -7.94
CA ASN A 162 12.93 7.50 -8.72
C ASN A 162 12.80 9.00 -8.47
N LEU A 163 11.58 9.54 -8.47
CA LEU A 163 11.32 10.95 -8.16
C LEU A 163 11.75 11.32 -6.74
N TYR A 164 11.53 10.42 -5.79
CA TYR A 164 11.99 10.61 -4.42
C TYR A 164 13.51 10.77 -4.37
N PHE A 165 14.27 9.90 -5.00
CA PHE A 165 15.74 9.96 -5.02
C PHE A 165 16.26 11.23 -5.70
N ILE A 166 15.65 11.66 -6.81
CA ILE A 166 16.09 12.82 -7.59
C ILE A 166 15.73 14.13 -6.87
N LYS A 167 14.48 14.28 -6.40
CA LYS A 167 13.94 15.58 -5.98
C LYS A 167 13.78 15.74 -4.47
N PHE A 168 13.29 14.72 -3.77
CA PHE A 168 12.81 14.86 -2.40
C PHE A 168 13.81 14.40 -1.34
N ARG A 169 14.73 13.49 -1.66
CA ARG A 169 15.63 12.88 -0.68
C ARG A 169 16.43 13.90 0.14
N ARG A 170 16.96 14.94 -0.53
CA ARG A 170 17.77 15.97 0.16
C ARG A 170 16.93 16.77 1.17
N SER A 171 15.70 17.13 0.81
CA SER A 171 14.79 17.89 1.67
C SER A 171 14.31 17.07 2.85
N VAL A 172 13.94 15.81 2.63
CA VAL A 172 13.51 14.89 3.69
C VAL A 172 14.65 14.62 4.67
N ARG A 173 15.87 14.36 4.19
CA ARG A 173 17.04 14.15 5.06
C ARG A 173 17.38 15.37 5.89
N ARG A 174 17.25 16.58 5.34
CA ARG A 174 17.42 17.82 6.11
C ARG A 174 16.36 17.94 7.20
N ALA A 175 15.08 17.69 6.87
CA ALA A 175 13.99 17.74 7.85
C ALA A 175 14.18 16.73 8.98
N LEU A 176 14.68 15.53 8.66
CA LEU A 176 14.96 14.48 9.63
C LEU A 176 16.32 14.65 10.35
N ARG A 177 17.04 15.75 10.11
CA ARG A 177 18.40 15.99 10.65
C ARG A 177 19.36 14.82 10.42
N MET A 178 19.21 14.13 9.31
CA MET A 178 20.10 13.03 8.91
C MET A 178 21.35 13.61 8.24
N LYS A 179 22.53 13.13 8.67
CA LYS A 179 23.80 13.50 8.03
C LYS A 179 23.77 13.06 6.57
N ASN A 180 24.09 13.98 5.65
CA ASN A 180 24.23 13.65 4.23
C ASN A 180 25.49 12.79 4.05
N GLU A 181 25.36 11.47 4.10
CA GLU A 181 26.35 10.57 3.54
C GLU A 181 26.01 10.42 2.06
N LEU A 182 26.87 11.02 1.25
CA LEU A 182 26.90 10.88 -0.22
C LEU A 182 27.40 9.50 -0.60
#